data_29227995e5405ff267b81d5de12f64b0
#
_entry.id   29227995e5405ff267b81d5de12f64b0
#
_cell.length_a   1.000
_cell.length_b   1.000
_cell.length_c   1.000
_cell.angle_alpha   90.00
_cell.angle_beta   90.00
_cell.angle_gamma   90.00
#
_symmetry.space_group_name_H-M   'P 1'
#
loop_
_entity.id
_entity.type
_entity.pdbx_description
1 polymer ?
#
loop_
_entity_poly.entity_id
_entity_poly.type
_entity_poly.pdbx_seq_one_letter_code
_entity_poly.pdbx_strand_id
1 'polypeptide(L)'
;MNRFYIPLLSFLLCGLVACESSNDGVPEPYGAVPSEEQLAWYDMEMNAFIHFTINTFTDKEWGYGDESPELFNPSELDTDQWMSVLEETGFSGTILTAKHHDGFALWPSAYTEHDIASSPYKDGKGDLVKEVAEAAKAHGLEFGVYLSPWDRNRADYGKESYITYYRNQLKELFTGYGPVFEMWFDGANGGDGYYGGANEERKIDRQNYYDWPTTLKMVDSMQPQVLFFSDAGPDLRWVGNERGIGGETHWNTITTDTLYAGKAGIEELLQSGTKNGKSWIPAEVNTSIRPGWFYHASEDSLVRSPENLFELYLTSVGRGSTLLLNIPPDRRGLFHENDVASLRGFRKILDSVFAENLAEKATATATPVRGDKPIYAADKVLDGDAETYWATNDGVTTGSIELSWDAPQTLNYISLQEYIKLGQRVAAFTLSVWEDDAWKEVQNQTTIGHKRILKLNGVETSKLKIEITEALACPLISNIEVY
;
A
#
# COMPACT_ATOMS: atom_id res chain seq x y z
N MET A 1 -37.06 58.68 62.81
CA MET A 1 -35.77 57.94 63.02
C MET A 1 -35.59 56.95 61.81
N ASN A 2 -34.94 57.45 60.75
CA ASN A 2 -34.69 56.69 59.57
C ASN A 2 -33.31 56.04 59.67
N ARG A 3 -33.26 54.71 59.60
CA ARG A 3 -31.99 53.96 59.46
C ARG A 3 -31.76 53.64 58.00
N PHE A 4 -30.70 54.21 57.41
CA PHE A 4 -30.18 53.81 56.07
C PHE A 4 -29.37 52.50 56.17
N TYR A 5 -29.74 51.51 55.38
CA TYR A 5 -28.90 50.33 55.14
C TYR A 5 -28.14 50.53 53.83
N ILE A 6 -26.81 50.45 53.89
CA ILE A 6 -25.91 50.45 52.76
C ILE A 6 -25.63 48.96 52.43
N PRO A 7 -25.90 48.43 51.21
CA PRO A 7 -25.48 47.11 50.85
C PRO A 7 -24.01 47.10 50.44
N LEU A 8 -23.24 46.25 51.09
CA LEU A 8 -21.87 45.93 50.75
C LEU A 8 -21.84 45.05 49.50
N LEU A 9 -21.36 45.63 48.40
CA LEU A 9 -21.18 44.92 47.13
C LEU A 9 -19.85 44.17 47.15
N SER A 10 -19.86 42.83 47.40
CA SER A 10 -18.68 41.97 47.30
C SER A 10 -18.39 41.68 45.83
N PHE A 11 -17.32 42.29 45.30
CA PHE A 11 -16.78 41.88 44.01
C PHE A 11 -16.08 40.52 44.14
N LEU A 12 -16.70 39.48 43.59
CA LEU A 12 -16.06 38.18 43.40
C LEU A 12 -15.15 38.29 42.20
N LEU A 13 -13.84 38.41 42.41
CA LEU A 13 -12.83 38.28 41.35
C LEU A 13 -12.75 36.81 40.96
N CYS A 14 -13.49 36.39 39.91
CA CYS A 14 -13.22 35.10 39.24
C CYS A 14 -11.88 35.23 38.52
N GLY A 15 -10.82 34.75 39.16
CA GLY A 15 -9.57 34.48 38.46
C GLY A 15 -9.81 33.44 37.37
N LEU A 16 -9.74 33.88 36.13
CA LEU A 16 -9.54 32.96 34.98
C LEU A 16 -8.19 32.30 35.20
N VAL A 17 -8.19 31.09 35.76
CA VAL A 17 -7.05 30.18 35.65
C VAL A 17 -7.08 29.74 34.17
N ALA A 18 -6.27 30.39 33.34
CA ALA A 18 -5.90 29.81 32.07
C ALA A 18 -5.21 28.46 32.42
N CYS A 19 -5.86 27.35 32.15
CA CYS A 19 -5.16 26.09 32.03
C CYS A 19 -4.17 26.28 30.86
N GLU A 20 -2.91 26.62 31.19
CA GLU A 20 -1.80 26.27 30.29
C GLU A 20 -1.87 24.75 30.17
N SER A 21 -2.30 24.25 28.99
CA SER A 21 -2.11 22.86 28.64
C SER A 21 -0.61 22.59 28.76
N SER A 22 -0.21 21.74 29.72
CA SER A 22 1.17 21.33 29.84
C SER A 22 1.56 20.62 28.53
N ASN A 23 2.39 21.26 27.70
CA ASN A 23 2.92 20.79 26.42
C ASN A 23 3.83 19.55 26.56
N ASP A 24 3.74 18.82 27.65
CA ASP A 24 4.64 17.75 28.03
C ASP A 24 3.98 16.35 28.04
N GLY A 25 2.73 16.24 27.63
CA GLY A 25 2.02 14.98 27.38
C GLY A 25 2.33 14.39 26.00
N VAL A 26 1.79 13.19 25.76
CA VAL A 26 1.79 12.57 24.41
C VAL A 26 1.06 13.50 23.43
N PRO A 27 1.60 13.73 22.21
CA PRO A 27 0.90 14.51 21.21
C PRO A 27 -0.47 13.89 20.88
N GLU A 28 -1.49 14.73 20.73
CA GLU A 28 -2.82 14.27 20.30
C GLU A 28 -2.81 13.81 18.84
N PRO A 29 -3.61 12.80 18.46
CA PRO A 29 -3.81 12.42 17.06
C PRO A 29 -4.24 13.61 16.21
N TYR A 30 -3.75 13.68 14.97
CA TYR A 30 -4.09 14.74 14.03
C TYR A 30 -4.79 14.16 12.80
N GLY A 31 -6.04 14.58 12.55
CA GLY A 31 -6.82 14.14 11.40
C GLY A 31 -7.21 12.67 11.47
N ALA A 32 -7.34 12.03 10.32
CA ALA A 32 -7.52 10.58 10.23
C ALA A 32 -6.20 9.87 10.52
N VAL A 33 -6.29 8.71 11.18
CA VAL A 33 -5.17 7.85 11.55
C VAL A 33 -5.34 6.44 10.99
N PRO A 34 -4.25 5.68 10.77
CA PRO A 34 -4.34 4.30 10.31
C PRO A 34 -4.95 3.36 11.36
N SER A 35 -5.58 2.28 10.90
CA SER A 35 -5.89 1.12 11.75
C SER A 35 -4.65 0.27 12.00
N GLU A 36 -4.74 -0.70 12.94
CA GLU A 36 -3.64 -1.64 13.21
C GLU A 36 -3.36 -2.53 11.99
N GLU A 37 -4.41 -2.93 11.25
CA GLU A 37 -4.28 -3.72 10.02
C GLU A 37 -3.56 -2.90 8.91
N GLN A 38 -3.87 -1.61 8.78
CA GLN A 38 -3.18 -0.73 7.84
C GLN A 38 -1.72 -0.50 8.24
N LEU A 39 -1.40 -0.44 9.53
CA LEU A 39 -0.01 -0.37 10.00
C LEU A 39 0.75 -1.65 9.64
N ALA A 40 0.18 -2.83 9.93
CA ALA A 40 0.77 -4.10 9.55
C ALA A 40 0.96 -4.25 8.03
N TRP A 41 0.02 -3.73 7.24
CA TRP A 41 0.13 -3.70 5.78
C TRP A 41 1.29 -2.82 5.28
N TYR A 42 1.56 -1.67 5.92
CA TYR A 42 2.73 -0.87 5.57
C TYR A 42 4.05 -1.60 5.82
N ASP A 43 4.12 -2.37 6.91
CA ASP A 43 5.33 -3.13 7.26
C ASP A 43 5.63 -4.25 6.25
N MET A 44 4.65 -4.64 5.44
CA MET A 44 4.85 -5.61 4.36
C MET A 44 5.68 -5.04 3.20
N GLU A 45 5.65 -3.75 2.94
CA GLU A 45 6.33 -3.02 1.86
C GLU A 45 6.09 -3.57 0.44
N MET A 46 6.31 -4.87 0.21
CA MET A 46 6.21 -5.52 -1.10
C MET A 46 5.33 -6.76 -1.04
N ASN A 47 4.32 -6.79 -1.90
CA ASN A 47 3.46 -7.95 -2.12
C ASN A 47 3.48 -8.34 -3.60
N ALA A 48 3.30 -9.63 -3.89
CA ALA A 48 3.22 -10.14 -5.25
C ALA A 48 1.77 -10.22 -5.71
N PHE A 49 1.49 -9.76 -6.93
CA PHE A 49 0.25 -10.05 -7.62
C PHE A 49 0.47 -11.24 -8.57
N ILE A 50 -0.41 -12.20 -8.60
CA ILE A 50 -0.29 -13.39 -9.46
C ILE A 50 -1.48 -13.45 -10.41
N HIS A 51 -1.24 -13.08 -11.66
CA HIS A 51 -2.19 -13.25 -12.75
C HIS A 51 -1.92 -14.57 -13.46
N PHE A 52 -2.72 -15.58 -13.17
CA PHE A 52 -2.62 -16.90 -13.77
C PHE A 52 -4.01 -17.53 -13.88
N THR A 53 -4.67 -17.35 -15.02
CA THR A 53 -5.98 -17.91 -15.33
C THR A 53 -5.97 -18.54 -16.72
N ILE A 54 -7.13 -18.83 -17.29
CA ILE A 54 -7.27 -19.30 -18.65
C ILE A 54 -6.63 -18.36 -19.69
N ASN A 55 -6.47 -17.06 -19.35
CA ASN A 55 -5.85 -16.07 -20.22
C ASN A 55 -4.39 -16.39 -20.53
N THR A 56 -3.65 -16.97 -19.58
CA THR A 56 -2.28 -17.47 -19.81
C THR A 56 -2.21 -18.46 -20.96
N PHE A 57 -3.26 -19.29 -21.15
CA PHE A 57 -3.31 -20.33 -22.17
C PHE A 57 -3.86 -19.86 -23.52
N THR A 58 -4.59 -18.74 -23.53
CA THR A 58 -5.17 -18.14 -24.74
C THR A 58 -4.35 -16.98 -25.30
N ASP A 59 -3.26 -16.59 -24.61
CA ASP A 59 -2.41 -15.46 -24.99
C ASP A 59 -3.17 -14.13 -25.04
N LYS A 60 -4.04 -13.90 -24.04
CA LYS A 60 -4.89 -12.72 -23.94
C LYS A 60 -4.70 -12.03 -22.58
N GLU A 61 -4.79 -10.70 -22.58
CA GLU A 61 -4.90 -9.91 -21.34
C GLU A 61 -6.31 -10.00 -20.76
N TRP A 62 -7.31 -9.94 -21.60
CA TRP A 62 -8.72 -10.06 -21.22
C TRP A 62 -9.39 -11.14 -22.07
N GLY A 63 -9.71 -12.27 -21.48
CA GLY A 63 -10.53 -13.28 -22.11
C GLY A 63 -11.93 -12.75 -22.40
N TYR A 64 -12.58 -13.29 -23.42
CA TYR A 64 -13.91 -12.86 -23.84
C TYR A 64 -15.04 -13.46 -22.97
N GLY A 65 -14.72 -14.55 -22.23
CA GLY A 65 -15.64 -15.29 -21.38
C GLY A 65 -16.25 -16.53 -22.08
N ASP A 66 -15.82 -16.85 -23.29
CA ASP A 66 -16.21 -18.05 -24.05
C ASP A 66 -15.10 -19.11 -24.12
N GLU A 67 -13.99 -18.86 -23.44
CA GLU A 67 -12.85 -19.78 -23.40
C GLU A 67 -13.26 -21.12 -22.76
N SER A 68 -12.94 -22.25 -23.42
CA SER A 68 -13.22 -23.55 -22.84
C SER A 68 -12.34 -23.84 -21.62
N PRO A 69 -12.90 -24.27 -20.48
CA PRO A 69 -12.13 -24.72 -19.32
C PRO A 69 -11.05 -25.77 -19.66
N GLU A 70 -11.23 -26.56 -20.72
CA GLU A 70 -10.25 -27.55 -21.18
C GLU A 70 -8.88 -26.93 -21.55
N LEU A 71 -8.82 -25.65 -21.83
CA LEU A 71 -7.56 -24.94 -22.14
C LEU A 71 -6.66 -24.76 -20.90
N PHE A 72 -7.24 -24.72 -19.70
CA PHE A 72 -6.47 -24.59 -18.48
C PHE A 72 -5.82 -25.92 -18.10
N ASN A 73 -4.58 -26.11 -18.52
CA ASN A 73 -3.85 -27.34 -18.27
C ASN A 73 -2.34 -27.09 -18.11
N PRO A 74 -1.89 -26.49 -17.00
CA PRO A 74 -0.48 -26.31 -16.72
C PRO A 74 0.23 -27.64 -16.58
N SER A 75 1.41 -27.80 -17.24
CA SER A 75 2.15 -29.07 -17.28
C SER A 75 3.00 -29.34 -16.04
N GLU A 76 3.42 -28.29 -15.32
CA GLU A 76 4.42 -28.36 -14.25
C GLU A 76 4.06 -27.38 -13.10
N LEU A 77 2.75 -27.12 -12.88
CA LEU A 77 2.32 -26.13 -11.88
C LEU A 77 2.93 -26.45 -10.51
N ASP A 78 3.65 -25.45 -9.98
CA ASP A 78 4.37 -25.55 -8.71
C ASP A 78 4.23 -24.23 -7.91
N THR A 79 3.25 -24.20 -7.02
CA THR A 79 3.00 -23.05 -6.14
C THR A 79 4.09 -22.90 -5.07
N ASP A 80 4.81 -23.96 -4.74
CA ASP A 80 5.95 -23.91 -3.82
C ASP A 80 7.12 -23.13 -4.46
N GLN A 81 7.36 -23.34 -5.78
CA GLN A 81 8.35 -22.53 -6.52
C GLN A 81 7.98 -21.04 -6.51
N TRP A 82 6.67 -20.70 -6.65
CA TRP A 82 6.26 -19.30 -6.57
C TRP A 82 6.58 -18.69 -5.20
N MET A 83 6.14 -19.34 -4.14
CA MET A 83 6.30 -18.81 -2.78
C MET A 83 7.77 -18.80 -2.34
N SER A 84 8.55 -19.83 -2.72
CA SER A 84 9.99 -19.88 -2.46
C SER A 84 10.73 -18.69 -3.09
N VAL A 85 10.40 -18.33 -4.34
CA VAL A 85 10.98 -17.16 -5.01
C VAL A 85 10.57 -15.87 -4.32
N LEU A 86 9.30 -15.72 -3.90
CA LEU A 86 8.82 -14.54 -3.21
C LEU A 86 9.49 -14.36 -1.85
N GLU A 87 9.57 -15.41 -1.03
CA GLU A 87 10.28 -15.42 0.25
C GLU A 87 11.76 -15.04 0.07
N GLU A 88 12.48 -15.71 -0.85
CA GLU A 88 13.89 -15.44 -1.16
C GLU A 88 14.14 -13.99 -1.58
N THR A 89 13.17 -13.37 -2.25
CA THR A 89 13.32 -12.01 -2.82
C THR A 89 12.69 -10.92 -1.95
N GLY A 90 12.16 -11.29 -0.76
CA GLY A 90 11.75 -10.35 0.28
C GLY A 90 10.34 -9.81 0.13
N PHE A 91 9.45 -10.54 -0.56
CA PHE A 91 8.01 -10.25 -0.53
C PHE A 91 7.39 -10.77 0.77
N SER A 92 6.40 -10.06 1.27
CA SER A 92 5.71 -10.40 2.53
C SER A 92 4.36 -11.08 2.32
N GLY A 93 3.76 -10.94 1.14
CA GLY A 93 2.47 -11.54 0.81
C GLY A 93 2.25 -11.73 -0.68
N THR A 94 1.15 -12.38 -1.01
CA THR A 94 0.73 -12.61 -2.39
C THR A 94 -0.78 -12.47 -2.53
N ILE A 95 -1.22 -11.87 -3.63
CA ILE A 95 -2.63 -11.76 -4.03
C ILE A 95 -2.84 -12.55 -5.30
N LEU A 96 -3.70 -13.58 -5.24
CA LEU A 96 -4.03 -14.40 -6.40
C LEU A 96 -5.28 -13.87 -7.11
N THR A 97 -5.23 -13.72 -8.44
CA THR A 97 -6.43 -13.51 -9.26
C THR A 97 -7.29 -14.78 -9.28
N ALA A 98 -8.07 -14.99 -8.22
CA ALA A 98 -8.91 -16.18 -8.10
C ALA A 98 -9.94 -16.31 -9.25
N LYS A 99 -10.42 -15.18 -9.78
CA LYS A 99 -11.23 -15.08 -11.00
C LYS A 99 -11.00 -13.73 -11.66
N HIS A 100 -10.53 -13.71 -12.91
CA HIS A 100 -10.38 -12.48 -13.71
C HIS A 100 -11.65 -12.18 -14.52
N HIS A 101 -11.62 -11.19 -15.43
CA HIS A 101 -12.78 -10.75 -16.22
C HIS A 101 -13.36 -11.80 -17.15
N ASP A 102 -12.57 -12.83 -17.54
CA ASP A 102 -13.03 -13.98 -18.30
C ASP A 102 -14.07 -14.84 -17.56
N GLY A 103 -14.16 -14.69 -16.22
CA GLY A 103 -15.08 -15.42 -15.37
C GLY A 103 -14.62 -16.83 -14.98
N PHE A 104 -13.40 -17.26 -15.36
CA PHE A 104 -12.88 -18.57 -14.99
C PHE A 104 -12.41 -18.59 -13.54
N ALA A 105 -13.06 -19.44 -12.73
CA ALA A 105 -12.76 -19.58 -11.33
C ALA A 105 -11.63 -20.59 -11.08
N LEU A 106 -10.59 -20.19 -10.35
CA LEU A 106 -9.44 -21.05 -10.01
C LEU A 106 -9.68 -22.00 -8.83
N TRP A 107 -10.94 -22.13 -8.39
CA TRP A 107 -11.38 -23.07 -7.37
C TRP A 107 -12.67 -23.78 -7.84
N PRO A 108 -13.00 -24.98 -7.31
CA PRO A 108 -14.22 -25.67 -7.65
C PRO A 108 -15.43 -24.96 -7.05
N SER A 109 -15.95 -23.94 -7.74
CA SER A 109 -17.06 -23.11 -7.30
C SER A 109 -18.40 -23.83 -7.45
N ALA A 110 -19.21 -23.84 -6.41
CA ALA A 110 -20.57 -24.40 -6.48
C ALA A 110 -21.53 -23.55 -7.36
N TYR A 111 -21.10 -22.41 -7.87
CA TYR A 111 -21.94 -21.42 -8.54
C TYR A 111 -21.67 -21.25 -10.02
N THR A 112 -20.63 -21.89 -10.57
CA THR A 112 -20.31 -21.89 -12.00
C THR A 112 -19.68 -23.21 -12.41
N GLU A 113 -19.85 -23.59 -13.69
CA GLU A 113 -19.12 -24.67 -14.34
C GLU A 113 -17.94 -24.13 -15.16
N HIS A 114 -17.77 -22.79 -15.22
CA HIS A 114 -16.62 -22.15 -15.82
C HIS A 114 -15.52 -22.01 -14.77
N ASP A 115 -14.94 -23.14 -14.39
CA ASP A 115 -14.01 -23.26 -13.28
C ASP A 115 -12.94 -24.34 -13.51
N ILE A 116 -11.98 -24.39 -12.60
CA ILE A 116 -10.87 -25.33 -12.60
C ILE A 116 -11.31 -26.80 -12.51
N ALA A 117 -12.45 -27.09 -11.88
CA ALA A 117 -12.98 -28.46 -11.78
C ALA A 117 -13.49 -28.99 -13.15
N SER A 118 -13.83 -28.08 -14.06
CA SER A 118 -14.19 -28.39 -15.44
C SER A 118 -12.99 -28.49 -16.35
N SER A 119 -11.76 -28.28 -15.88
CA SER A 119 -10.51 -28.37 -16.62
C SER A 119 -9.88 -29.78 -16.51
N PRO A 120 -8.94 -30.16 -17.38
CA PRO A 120 -8.18 -31.40 -17.25
C PRO A 120 -7.13 -31.34 -16.11
N TYR A 121 -6.88 -30.20 -15.54
CA TYR A 121 -5.91 -30.05 -14.45
C TYR A 121 -6.25 -30.96 -13.26
N LYS A 122 -5.30 -31.83 -12.89
CA LYS A 122 -5.46 -32.84 -11.81
C LYS A 122 -6.72 -33.73 -12.01
N ASP A 123 -7.07 -34.06 -13.25
CA ASP A 123 -8.28 -34.83 -13.59
C ASP A 123 -9.58 -34.17 -13.02
N GLY A 124 -9.70 -32.85 -13.12
CA GLY A 124 -10.84 -32.10 -12.59
C GLY A 124 -10.90 -31.96 -11.05
N LYS A 125 -9.79 -32.20 -10.35
CA LYS A 125 -9.69 -32.11 -8.88
C LYS A 125 -8.76 -30.98 -8.42
N GLY A 126 -8.39 -30.09 -9.34
CA GLY A 126 -7.56 -28.92 -9.02
C GLY A 126 -8.31 -27.92 -8.17
N ASP A 127 -7.59 -27.24 -7.31
CA ASP A 127 -8.03 -26.08 -6.51
C ASP A 127 -6.83 -25.17 -6.28
N LEU A 128 -6.60 -24.27 -7.26
CA LEU A 128 -5.40 -23.44 -7.23
C LEU A 128 -5.45 -22.40 -6.11
N VAL A 129 -6.63 -21.92 -5.73
CA VAL A 129 -6.78 -21.01 -4.60
C VAL A 129 -6.28 -21.67 -3.31
N LYS A 130 -6.65 -22.94 -3.10
CA LYS A 130 -6.18 -23.74 -1.97
C LYS A 130 -4.67 -23.98 -2.03
N GLU A 131 -4.17 -24.36 -3.18
CA GLU A 131 -2.75 -24.66 -3.38
C GLU A 131 -1.86 -23.44 -3.08
N VAL A 132 -2.27 -22.25 -3.55
CA VAL A 132 -1.56 -20.99 -3.27
C VAL A 132 -1.67 -20.60 -1.80
N ALA A 133 -2.86 -20.68 -1.20
CA ALA A 133 -3.05 -20.35 0.23
C ALA A 133 -2.21 -21.25 1.15
N GLU A 134 -2.15 -22.56 0.85
CA GLU A 134 -1.34 -23.52 1.62
C GLU A 134 0.17 -23.28 1.43
N ALA A 135 0.61 -22.99 0.19
CA ALA A 135 2.01 -22.67 -0.10
C ALA A 135 2.43 -21.34 0.54
N ALA A 136 1.63 -20.27 0.44
CA ALA A 136 1.91 -19.00 1.10
C ALA A 136 2.10 -19.18 2.61
N LYS A 137 1.18 -19.90 3.26
CA LYS A 137 1.30 -20.22 4.69
C LYS A 137 2.57 -21.02 5.02
N ALA A 138 2.96 -21.97 4.17
CA ALA A 138 4.17 -22.79 4.40
C ALA A 138 5.46 -21.97 4.34
N HIS A 139 5.48 -20.91 3.52
CA HIS A 139 6.60 -19.97 3.38
C HIS A 139 6.48 -18.71 4.26
N GLY A 140 5.48 -18.64 5.15
CA GLY A 140 5.30 -17.49 6.05
C GLY A 140 4.86 -16.20 5.34
N LEU A 141 4.25 -16.33 4.16
CA LEU A 141 3.70 -15.22 3.39
C LEU A 141 2.21 -15.03 3.68
N GLU A 142 1.75 -13.79 3.71
CA GLU A 142 0.33 -13.47 3.80
C GLU A 142 -0.38 -13.78 2.48
N PHE A 143 -1.65 -14.22 2.58
CA PHE A 143 -2.46 -14.59 1.42
C PHE A 143 -3.60 -13.62 1.22
N GLY A 144 -3.72 -13.06 0.01
CA GLY A 144 -4.80 -12.21 -0.45
C GLY A 144 -5.48 -12.77 -1.69
N VAL A 145 -6.66 -12.26 -2.01
CA VAL A 145 -7.43 -12.69 -3.17
C VAL A 145 -7.95 -11.50 -3.98
N TYR A 146 -7.95 -11.67 -5.29
CA TYR A 146 -8.65 -10.82 -6.24
C TYR A 146 -9.84 -11.59 -6.82
N LEU A 147 -11.02 -11.00 -6.82
CA LEU A 147 -12.21 -11.52 -7.48
C LEU A 147 -12.81 -10.43 -8.37
N SER A 148 -12.65 -10.55 -9.69
CA SER A 148 -13.20 -9.58 -10.63
C SER A 148 -14.68 -9.36 -10.41
N PRO A 149 -15.13 -8.11 -10.21
CA PRO A 149 -16.56 -7.78 -10.19
C PRO A 149 -17.19 -7.89 -11.58
N TRP A 150 -16.40 -7.70 -12.64
CA TRP A 150 -16.83 -7.90 -14.02
C TRP A 150 -16.65 -9.35 -14.41
N ASP A 151 -17.69 -9.97 -14.96
CA ASP A 151 -17.68 -11.37 -15.39
C ASP A 151 -18.27 -11.49 -16.80
N ARG A 152 -17.39 -11.69 -17.75
CA ARG A 152 -17.74 -11.75 -19.18
C ARG A 152 -18.37 -13.10 -19.60
N ASN A 153 -18.24 -14.13 -18.77
CA ASN A 153 -18.89 -15.43 -18.99
C ASN A 153 -20.38 -15.41 -18.60
N ARG A 154 -20.73 -14.73 -17.48
CA ARG A 154 -22.05 -14.85 -16.85
C ARG A 154 -23.19 -14.21 -17.64
N ALA A 155 -24.22 -15.04 -17.95
CA ALA A 155 -25.43 -14.61 -18.65
C ALA A 155 -26.26 -13.54 -17.91
N ASP A 156 -26.12 -13.46 -16.60
CA ASP A 156 -26.86 -12.54 -15.74
C ASP A 156 -26.01 -11.33 -15.26
N TYR A 157 -24.76 -11.16 -15.72
CA TYR A 157 -24.02 -9.94 -15.46
C TYR A 157 -24.82 -8.70 -15.88
N GLY A 158 -24.82 -7.68 -15.04
CA GLY A 158 -25.65 -6.47 -15.23
C GLY A 158 -27.08 -6.60 -14.69
N LYS A 159 -27.48 -7.77 -14.16
CA LYS A 159 -28.78 -8.00 -13.50
C LYS A 159 -28.58 -8.19 -11.98
N GLU A 160 -29.65 -8.00 -11.20
CA GLU A 160 -29.64 -8.17 -9.74
C GLU A 160 -29.21 -9.58 -9.30
N SER A 161 -29.58 -10.62 -10.05
CA SER A 161 -29.19 -12.01 -9.75
C SER A 161 -27.68 -12.24 -9.74
N TYR A 162 -26.92 -11.47 -10.54
CA TYR A 162 -25.47 -11.54 -10.55
C TYR A 162 -24.85 -11.15 -9.21
N ILE A 163 -25.42 -10.18 -8.51
CA ILE A 163 -24.89 -9.74 -7.19
C ILE A 163 -24.98 -10.88 -6.17
N THR A 164 -26.04 -11.66 -6.21
CA THR A 164 -26.18 -12.86 -5.36
C THR A 164 -25.10 -13.91 -5.70
N TYR A 165 -24.86 -14.15 -7.01
CA TYR A 165 -23.82 -15.05 -7.47
C TYR A 165 -22.43 -14.59 -7.00
N TYR A 166 -22.09 -13.31 -7.24
CA TYR A 166 -20.82 -12.72 -6.84
C TYR A 166 -20.56 -12.82 -5.34
N ARG A 167 -21.58 -12.49 -4.52
CA ARG A 167 -21.50 -12.62 -3.07
C ARG A 167 -21.36 -14.06 -2.59
N ASN A 168 -21.94 -15.03 -3.30
CA ASN A 168 -21.75 -16.43 -2.97
C ASN A 168 -20.32 -16.89 -3.25
N GLN A 169 -19.70 -16.45 -4.35
CA GLN A 169 -18.28 -16.71 -4.63
C GLN A 169 -17.36 -16.07 -3.57
N LEU A 170 -17.65 -14.84 -3.12
CA LEU A 170 -16.94 -14.24 -2.00
C LEU A 170 -17.06 -15.08 -0.73
N LYS A 171 -18.24 -15.63 -0.42
CA LYS A 171 -18.41 -16.52 0.74
C LYS A 171 -17.56 -17.79 0.63
N GLU A 172 -17.47 -18.41 -0.55
CA GLU A 172 -16.60 -19.57 -0.77
C GLU A 172 -15.15 -19.20 -0.44
N LEU A 173 -14.64 -18.08 -0.97
CA LEU A 173 -13.27 -17.65 -0.77
C LEU A 173 -12.97 -17.31 0.70
N PHE A 174 -13.85 -16.61 1.37
CA PHE A 174 -13.65 -16.15 2.76
C PHE A 174 -13.95 -17.20 3.85
N THR A 175 -14.53 -18.35 3.48
CA THR A 175 -14.81 -19.44 4.44
C THR A 175 -14.01 -20.70 4.15
N GLY A 176 -13.42 -20.85 2.95
CA GLY A 176 -12.78 -22.08 2.48
C GLY A 176 -11.26 -22.12 2.57
N TYR A 177 -10.56 -20.98 2.60
CA TYR A 177 -9.13 -20.89 2.29
C TYR A 177 -8.25 -20.27 3.37
N GLY A 178 -8.78 -20.09 4.58
CA GLY A 178 -8.05 -19.54 5.72
C GLY A 178 -8.11 -18.00 5.78
N PRO A 179 -7.19 -17.35 6.52
CA PRO A 179 -7.14 -15.91 6.63
C PRO A 179 -6.77 -15.26 5.29
N VAL A 180 -7.42 -14.13 4.99
CA VAL A 180 -7.15 -13.29 3.83
C VAL A 180 -6.76 -11.91 4.35
N PHE A 181 -5.53 -11.44 4.05
CA PHE A 181 -5.08 -10.13 4.52
C PHE A 181 -5.66 -8.98 3.69
N GLU A 182 -5.86 -9.23 2.39
CA GLU A 182 -6.36 -8.24 1.45
C GLU A 182 -7.32 -8.83 0.43
N MET A 183 -8.47 -8.18 0.25
CA MET A 183 -9.43 -8.45 -0.81
C MET A 183 -9.34 -7.34 -1.87
N TRP A 184 -8.94 -7.71 -3.08
CA TRP A 184 -8.71 -6.80 -4.17
C TRP A 184 -9.90 -6.72 -5.14
N PHE A 185 -10.57 -5.57 -5.19
CA PHE A 185 -11.71 -5.29 -6.07
C PHE A 185 -11.28 -4.40 -7.23
N ASP A 186 -11.33 -4.93 -8.44
CA ASP A 186 -10.99 -4.19 -9.65
C ASP A 186 -12.05 -3.12 -9.99
N GLY A 187 -11.57 -1.95 -10.43
CA GLY A 187 -12.42 -0.87 -10.94
C GLY A 187 -12.95 -1.11 -12.35
N ALA A 188 -12.40 -2.07 -13.10
CA ALA A 188 -12.88 -2.44 -14.42
C ALA A 188 -14.26 -3.10 -14.34
N ASN A 189 -15.22 -2.58 -15.12
CA ASN A 189 -16.58 -3.05 -15.08
C ASN A 189 -17.37 -2.66 -16.34
N GLY A 190 -18.08 -3.64 -16.89
CA GLY A 190 -18.89 -3.47 -18.09
C GLY A 190 -18.05 -3.34 -19.37
N GLY A 191 -18.62 -3.74 -20.46
CA GLY A 191 -18.02 -3.80 -21.78
C GLY A 191 -18.60 -4.93 -22.62
N ASP A 192 -17.89 -5.31 -23.67
CA ASP A 192 -18.22 -6.46 -24.49
C ASP A 192 -17.91 -7.78 -23.76
N GLY A 193 -18.59 -8.85 -24.12
CA GLY A 193 -18.39 -10.15 -23.54
C GLY A 193 -19.31 -11.22 -24.11
N TYR A 194 -18.99 -12.48 -23.80
CA TYR A 194 -19.79 -13.64 -24.18
C TYR A 194 -21.17 -13.65 -23.53
N TYR A 195 -21.25 -13.37 -22.23
CA TYR A 195 -22.48 -13.28 -21.44
C TYR A 195 -23.47 -14.42 -21.69
N GLY A 196 -22.96 -15.67 -21.65
CA GLY A 196 -23.76 -16.88 -21.86
C GLY A 196 -24.29 -17.03 -23.30
N GLY A 197 -23.57 -16.52 -24.30
CA GLY A 197 -23.90 -16.57 -25.71
C GLY A 197 -24.63 -15.35 -26.26
N ALA A 198 -24.88 -14.31 -25.42
CA ALA A 198 -25.47 -13.07 -25.88
C ALA A 198 -24.55 -12.27 -26.81
N ASN A 199 -23.22 -12.33 -26.57
CA ASN A 199 -22.18 -11.65 -27.37
C ASN A 199 -22.51 -10.17 -27.58
N GLU A 200 -22.63 -9.43 -26.49
CA GLU A 200 -23.07 -8.04 -26.50
C GLU A 200 -22.18 -7.14 -25.62
N GLU A 201 -22.37 -5.82 -25.71
CA GLU A 201 -21.80 -4.87 -24.76
C GLU A 201 -22.82 -4.62 -23.63
N ARG A 202 -22.36 -4.71 -22.37
CA ARG A 202 -23.16 -4.39 -21.18
C ARG A 202 -22.57 -3.23 -20.44
N LYS A 203 -23.45 -2.25 -20.14
CA LYS A 203 -23.13 -1.09 -19.31
C LYS A 203 -23.88 -1.21 -17.99
N ILE A 204 -23.19 -0.85 -16.91
CA ILE A 204 -23.76 -0.85 -15.56
C ILE A 204 -23.66 0.53 -14.93
N ASP A 205 -24.48 0.76 -13.91
CA ASP A 205 -24.26 1.89 -12.99
C ASP A 205 -23.09 1.56 -12.06
N ARG A 206 -21.89 2.03 -12.43
CA ARG A 206 -20.64 1.73 -11.73
C ARG A 206 -20.68 2.07 -10.24
N GLN A 207 -21.43 3.09 -9.88
CA GLN A 207 -21.51 3.56 -8.49
C GLN A 207 -22.41 2.67 -7.62
N ASN A 208 -23.52 2.17 -8.16
CA ASN A 208 -24.56 1.55 -7.35
C ASN A 208 -24.82 0.09 -7.64
N TYR A 209 -24.48 -0.42 -8.83
CA TYR A 209 -24.85 -1.77 -9.28
C TYR A 209 -24.38 -2.87 -8.32
N TYR A 210 -23.15 -2.83 -7.85
CA TYR A 210 -22.59 -3.89 -7.00
C TYR A 210 -23.05 -3.85 -5.55
N ASP A 211 -23.75 -2.77 -5.12
CA ASP A 211 -24.15 -2.56 -3.72
C ASP A 211 -22.99 -2.86 -2.76
N TRP A 212 -21.86 -2.16 -2.99
CA TRP A 212 -20.62 -2.33 -2.24
C TRP A 212 -20.81 -2.26 -0.73
N PRO A 213 -21.62 -1.33 -0.16
CA PRO A 213 -21.79 -1.28 1.30
C PRO A 213 -22.28 -2.59 1.91
N THR A 214 -23.25 -3.28 1.23
CA THR A 214 -23.74 -4.59 1.70
C THR A 214 -22.71 -5.69 1.47
N THR A 215 -22.00 -5.66 0.32
CA THR A 215 -20.99 -6.64 -0.04
C THR A 215 -19.81 -6.60 0.91
N LEU A 216 -19.25 -5.41 1.19
CA LEU A 216 -18.13 -5.22 2.11
C LEU A 216 -18.50 -5.64 3.54
N LYS A 217 -19.66 -5.19 4.03
CA LYS A 217 -20.16 -5.61 5.36
C LYS A 217 -20.30 -7.13 5.49
N MET A 218 -20.72 -7.81 4.43
CA MET A 218 -20.81 -9.27 4.44
C MET A 218 -19.42 -9.92 4.59
N VAL A 219 -18.42 -9.45 3.83
CA VAL A 219 -17.05 -9.98 3.92
C VAL A 219 -16.43 -9.66 5.27
N ASP A 220 -16.53 -8.41 5.74
CA ASP A 220 -16.08 -7.97 7.06
C ASP A 220 -16.66 -8.84 8.21
N SER A 221 -17.92 -9.23 8.11
CA SER A 221 -18.53 -10.12 9.11
C SER A 221 -17.94 -11.54 9.15
N MET A 222 -17.25 -11.98 8.10
CA MET A 222 -16.57 -13.27 8.02
C MET A 222 -15.10 -13.18 8.46
N GLN A 223 -14.42 -12.11 8.07
CA GLN A 223 -13.01 -11.85 8.41
C GLN A 223 -12.81 -10.35 8.68
N PRO A 224 -12.99 -9.87 9.93
CA PRO A 224 -12.92 -8.44 10.26
C PRO A 224 -11.56 -7.80 10.09
N GLN A 225 -10.48 -8.58 9.96
CA GLN A 225 -9.12 -8.11 9.78
C GLN A 225 -8.74 -7.87 8.31
N VAL A 226 -9.62 -8.24 7.35
CA VAL A 226 -9.31 -8.08 5.92
C VAL A 226 -9.29 -6.60 5.53
N LEU A 227 -8.29 -6.21 4.75
CA LEU A 227 -8.25 -4.90 4.11
C LEU A 227 -8.92 -4.97 2.73
N PHE A 228 -9.76 -3.98 2.44
CA PHE A 228 -10.44 -3.87 1.15
C PHE A 228 -9.72 -2.87 0.26
N PHE A 229 -9.15 -3.38 -0.82
CA PHE A 229 -8.66 -2.55 -1.90
C PHE A 229 -9.75 -2.30 -2.94
N SER A 230 -9.89 -1.06 -3.36
CA SER A 230 -10.50 -0.66 -4.63
C SER A 230 -9.90 0.66 -5.10
N ASP A 231 -10.27 1.15 -6.29
CA ASP A 231 -9.75 2.45 -6.77
C ASP A 231 -9.89 3.58 -5.74
N ALA A 232 -10.95 3.56 -4.94
CA ALA A 232 -11.28 4.65 -4.02
C ALA A 232 -11.43 4.22 -2.55
N GLY A 233 -10.93 3.04 -2.17
CA GLY A 233 -11.03 2.51 -0.81
C GLY A 233 -12.14 1.46 -0.65
N PRO A 234 -12.54 1.09 0.59
CA PRO A 234 -12.48 1.94 1.79
C PRO A 234 -11.18 1.91 2.59
N ASP A 235 -10.36 0.82 2.52
CA ASP A 235 -9.18 0.70 3.37
C ASP A 235 -7.88 1.03 2.62
N LEU A 236 -7.79 0.60 1.36
CA LEU A 236 -6.66 0.84 0.46
C LEU A 236 -7.19 1.43 -0.85
N ARG A 237 -6.42 2.31 -1.48
CA ARG A 237 -6.77 2.90 -2.76
C ARG A 237 -5.73 2.61 -3.83
N TRP A 238 -6.17 2.57 -5.07
CA TRP A 238 -5.26 2.58 -6.21
C TRP A 238 -4.46 3.88 -6.29
N VAL A 239 -3.18 3.79 -6.66
CA VAL A 239 -2.31 4.97 -6.84
C VAL A 239 -2.65 5.80 -8.09
N GLY A 240 -3.63 5.41 -8.88
CA GLY A 240 -4.06 6.15 -10.08
C GLY A 240 -3.24 5.90 -11.34
N ASN A 241 -2.32 4.94 -11.32
CA ASN A 241 -1.55 4.52 -12.50
C ASN A 241 -0.96 3.13 -12.33
N GLU A 242 -0.66 2.45 -13.45
CA GLU A 242 -0.03 1.12 -13.47
C GLU A 242 1.47 1.18 -13.82
N ARG A 243 2.07 2.36 -13.73
CA ARG A 243 3.49 2.54 -14.08
C ARG A 243 4.45 2.24 -12.92
N GLY A 244 3.91 2.02 -11.73
CA GLY A 244 4.70 1.80 -10.52
C GLY A 244 5.18 3.11 -9.86
N ILE A 245 4.42 4.21 -10.00
CA ILE A 245 4.86 5.54 -9.56
C ILE A 245 3.88 6.12 -8.54
N GLY A 246 4.27 6.15 -7.28
CA GLY A 246 3.62 6.92 -6.22
C GLY A 246 3.81 8.43 -6.37
N GLY A 247 2.95 9.23 -5.78
CA GLY A 247 3.05 10.69 -5.80
C GLY A 247 4.31 11.20 -5.09
N GLU A 248 4.97 12.22 -5.64
CA GLU A 248 6.03 12.92 -4.91
C GLU A 248 5.48 13.63 -3.69
N THR A 249 4.32 14.28 -3.83
CA THR A 249 3.48 14.69 -2.72
C THR A 249 2.46 13.58 -2.49
N HIS A 250 2.52 12.92 -1.35
CA HIS A 250 1.68 11.77 -1.04
C HIS A 250 1.06 11.92 0.36
N TRP A 251 -0.28 12.11 0.37
CA TRP A 251 -1.08 12.08 1.58
C TRP A 251 -1.78 10.73 1.68
N ASN A 252 -1.61 10.06 2.82
CA ASN A 252 -2.34 8.82 3.10
C ASN A 252 -3.81 9.07 3.43
N THR A 253 -4.17 10.31 3.72
CA THR A 253 -5.55 10.74 3.88
C THR A 253 -6.18 11.13 2.55
N ILE A 254 -7.49 10.88 2.41
CA ILE A 254 -8.27 11.26 1.24
C ILE A 254 -9.73 11.59 1.63
N THR A 255 -10.38 12.44 0.85
CA THR A 255 -11.82 12.72 0.98
C THR A 255 -12.56 11.99 -0.14
N THR A 256 -13.37 10.99 0.22
CA THR A 256 -14.01 10.05 -0.71
C THR A 256 -15.47 10.37 -1.04
N ASP A 257 -16.02 11.49 -0.57
CA ASP A 257 -17.45 11.83 -0.68
C ASP A 257 -18.03 11.69 -2.09
N THR A 258 -17.21 11.84 -3.12
CA THR A 258 -17.61 11.76 -4.53
C THR A 258 -16.85 10.71 -5.33
N LEU A 259 -16.07 9.86 -4.67
CA LEU A 259 -15.24 8.83 -5.30
C LEU A 259 -15.98 7.48 -5.32
N TYR A 260 -15.73 6.69 -6.33
CA TYR A 260 -16.17 5.29 -6.46
C TYR A 260 -15.28 4.56 -7.45
N ALA A 261 -15.20 3.24 -7.36
CA ALA A 261 -14.38 2.40 -8.22
C ALA A 261 -14.78 2.54 -9.70
N GLY A 262 -13.81 2.66 -10.59
CA GLY A 262 -14.02 2.86 -12.02
C GLY A 262 -14.45 4.28 -12.41
N LYS A 263 -14.36 5.28 -11.50
CA LYS A 263 -14.62 6.69 -11.85
C LYS A 263 -13.43 7.26 -12.61
N ALA A 264 -13.68 7.76 -13.81
CA ALA A 264 -12.64 8.41 -14.62
C ALA A 264 -12.29 9.82 -14.11
N GLY A 265 -11.03 10.25 -14.34
CA GLY A 265 -10.56 11.62 -14.07
C GLY A 265 -10.24 11.89 -12.60
N ILE A 266 -9.98 10.84 -11.82
CA ILE A 266 -9.60 10.94 -10.41
C ILE A 266 -8.15 10.48 -10.15
N GLU A 267 -7.42 10.06 -11.17
CA GLU A 267 -6.12 9.41 -11.09
C GLU A 267 -5.08 10.27 -10.35
N GLU A 268 -5.03 11.58 -10.63
CA GLU A 268 -4.12 12.52 -9.95
C GLU A 268 -4.46 12.67 -8.47
N LEU A 269 -5.76 12.71 -8.13
CA LEU A 269 -6.23 12.75 -6.74
C LEU A 269 -5.88 11.45 -6.00
N LEU A 270 -6.04 10.30 -6.64
CA LEU A 270 -5.67 9.01 -6.06
C LEU A 270 -4.16 8.93 -5.81
N GLN A 271 -3.35 9.47 -6.71
CA GLN A 271 -1.89 9.50 -6.58
C GLN A 271 -1.42 10.40 -5.43
N SER A 272 -1.98 11.59 -5.31
CA SER A 272 -1.54 12.59 -4.31
C SER A 272 -2.23 12.46 -2.94
N GLY A 273 -3.42 11.85 -2.90
CA GLY A 273 -4.30 11.93 -1.73
C GLY A 273 -4.85 13.34 -1.50
N THR A 274 -5.37 13.59 -0.31
CA THR A 274 -5.93 14.89 0.08
C THR A 274 -5.27 15.38 1.37
N LYS A 275 -4.60 16.53 1.33
CA LYS A 275 -4.14 17.22 2.55
C LYS A 275 -5.33 17.44 3.49
N ASN A 276 -5.27 16.94 4.71
CA ASN A 276 -6.40 16.95 5.66
C ASN A 276 -7.63 16.15 5.17
N GLY A 277 -7.42 15.04 4.44
CA GLY A 277 -8.51 14.15 4.03
C GLY A 277 -9.28 13.57 5.22
N LYS A 278 -10.54 13.20 4.99
CA LYS A 278 -11.45 12.73 6.06
C LYS A 278 -11.16 11.31 6.53
N SER A 279 -10.57 10.48 5.66
CA SER A 279 -10.31 9.07 5.94
C SER A 279 -8.86 8.74 5.66
N TRP A 280 -8.29 7.83 6.45
CA TRP A 280 -6.97 7.26 6.17
C TRP A 280 -7.14 6.10 5.17
N ILE A 281 -6.73 6.31 3.94
CA ILE A 281 -6.81 5.31 2.86
C ILE A 281 -5.51 5.40 2.07
N PRO A 282 -4.46 4.66 2.48
CA PRO A 282 -3.17 4.67 1.80
C PRO A 282 -3.27 4.17 0.37
N ALA A 283 -2.38 4.65 -0.49
CA ALA A 283 -2.31 4.19 -1.86
C ALA A 283 -1.44 2.94 -1.97
N GLU A 284 -1.92 1.97 -2.74
CA GLU A 284 -1.14 0.85 -3.20
C GLU A 284 -0.65 1.12 -4.63
N VAL A 285 0.62 0.83 -4.87
CA VAL A 285 1.24 0.95 -6.19
C VAL A 285 1.29 -0.41 -6.85
N ASN A 286 0.44 -0.66 -7.83
CA ASN A 286 0.43 -1.88 -8.60
C ASN A 286 1.07 -1.69 -9.98
N THR A 287 1.89 -2.64 -10.40
CA THR A 287 2.53 -2.70 -11.73
C THR A 287 2.97 -4.10 -12.04
N SER A 288 3.23 -4.40 -13.31
CA SER A 288 3.72 -5.73 -13.72
C SER A 288 5.23 -5.73 -13.97
N ILE A 289 5.88 -6.88 -13.69
CA ILE A 289 7.28 -7.14 -14.06
C ILE A 289 7.46 -7.26 -15.58
N ARG A 290 6.38 -7.55 -16.31
CA ARG A 290 6.30 -7.64 -17.77
C ARG A 290 5.41 -6.52 -18.33
N PRO A 291 5.39 -6.28 -19.67
CA PRO A 291 4.45 -5.34 -20.27
C PRO A 291 2.99 -5.69 -20.00
N GLY A 292 2.61 -6.97 -20.10
CA GLY A 292 1.26 -7.47 -19.81
C GLY A 292 1.07 -7.87 -18.36
N TRP A 293 -0.22 -8.06 -17.96
CA TRP A 293 -0.60 -8.62 -16.66
C TRP A 293 -0.52 -10.14 -16.67
N PHE A 294 -0.87 -10.78 -17.80
CA PHE A 294 -0.70 -12.22 -18.01
C PHE A 294 0.63 -12.51 -18.71
N TYR A 295 1.05 -13.77 -18.65
CA TYR A 295 2.26 -14.23 -19.33
C TYR A 295 2.05 -14.28 -20.85
N HIS A 296 2.97 -13.66 -21.59
CA HIS A 296 3.12 -13.76 -23.02
C HIS A 296 4.56 -14.15 -23.38
N ALA A 297 4.77 -15.24 -24.11
CA ALA A 297 6.11 -15.69 -24.47
C ALA A 297 6.90 -14.65 -25.31
N SER A 298 6.19 -13.80 -26.06
CA SER A 298 6.80 -12.69 -26.81
C SER A 298 7.43 -11.61 -25.93
N GLU A 299 7.13 -11.60 -24.63
CA GLU A 299 7.61 -10.63 -23.65
C GLU A 299 8.80 -11.13 -22.83
N ASP A 300 9.30 -12.34 -23.03
CA ASP A 300 10.40 -12.91 -22.25
C ASP A 300 11.67 -12.05 -22.26
N SER A 301 11.92 -11.30 -23.33
CA SER A 301 13.03 -10.34 -23.41
C SER A 301 12.70 -8.94 -22.89
N LEU A 302 11.46 -8.69 -22.43
CA LEU A 302 10.96 -7.38 -22.00
C LEU A 302 10.74 -7.32 -20.48
N VAL A 303 11.14 -8.36 -19.75
CA VAL A 303 11.13 -8.38 -18.28
C VAL A 303 11.90 -7.17 -17.73
N ARG A 304 11.34 -6.47 -16.74
CA ARG A 304 12.00 -5.33 -16.09
C ARG A 304 13.35 -5.76 -15.51
N SER A 305 14.38 -4.93 -15.70
CA SER A 305 15.70 -5.21 -15.11
C SER A 305 15.69 -5.02 -13.60
N PRO A 306 16.65 -5.63 -12.88
CA PRO A 306 16.82 -5.41 -11.44
C PRO A 306 16.88 -3.94 -11.03
N GLU A 307 17.57 -3.10 -11.82
CA GLU A 307 17.69 -1.66 -11.58
C GLU A 307 16.35 -0.95 -11.76
N ASN A 308 15.53 -1.37 -12.75
CA ASN A 308 14.20 -0.81 -12.91
C ASN A 308 13.27 -1.20 -11.76
N LEU A 309 13.35 -2.45 -11.25
CA LEU A 309 12.62 -2.88 -10.07
C LEU A 309 13.05 -2.09 -8.82
N PHE A 310 14.33 -1.78 -8.69
CA PHE A 310 14.82 -0.90 -7.61
C PHE A 310 14.27 0.54 -7.74
N GLU A 311 14.19 1.10 -8.95
CA GLU A 311 13.53 2.39 -9.15
C GLU A 311 12.03 2.34 -8.80
N LEU A 312 11.34 1.23 -9.09
CA LEU A 312 9.95 1.03 -8.67
C LEU A 312 9.83 1.02 -7.13
N TYR A 313 10.74 0.34 -6.43
CA TYR A 313 10.80 0.36 -4.96
C TYR A 313 10.95 1.79 -4.42
N LEU A 314 11.86 2.57 -4.98
CA LEU A 314 12.08 3.96 -4.58
C LEU A 314 10.88 4.88 -4.90
N THR A 315 10.12 4.58 -5.97
CA THR A 315 8.96 5.39 -6.39
C THR A 315 7.63 4.91 -5.83
N SER A 316 7.60 3.79 -5.12
CA SER A 316 6.44 3.24 -4.40
C SER A 316 6.67 3.27 -2.88
N VAL A 317 7.42 2.31 -2.35
CA VAL A 317 7.76 2.22 -0.92
C VAL A 317 8.49 3.46 -0.45
N GLY A 318 9.48 3.92 -1.21
CA GLY A 318 10.21 5.16 -0.93
C GLY A 318 9.40 6.45 -1.05
N ARG A 319 8.09 6.36 -1.38
CA ARG A 319 7.12 7.47 -1.38
C ARG A 319 5.93 7.22 -0.46
N GLY A 320 6.08 6.28 0.49
CA GLY A 320 5.10 6.03 1.55
C GLY A 320 3.90 5.18 1.14
N SER A 321 4.02 4.43 0.01
CA SER A 321 3.07 3.41 -0.45
C SER A 321 3.64 2.01 -0.23
N THR A 322 2.88 0.96 -0.52
CA THR A 322 3.40 -0.40 -0.75
C THR A 322 3.53 -0.67 -2.24
N LEU A 323 4.34 -1.65 -2.61
CA LEU A 323 4.47 -2.13 -3.98
C LEU A 323 3.75 -3.47 -4.13
N LEU A 324 2.73 -3.53 -4.97
CA LEU A 324 2.12 -4.77 -5.45
C LEU A 324 2.66 -5.07 -6.86
N LEU A 325 3.67 -5.93 -6.93
CA LEU A 325 4.34 -6.29 -8.18
C LEU A 325 3.70 -7.55 -8.78
N ASN A 326 3.14 -7.45 -9.96
CA ASN A 326 2.61 -8.60 -10.67
C ASN A 326 3.72 -9.44 -11.30
N ILE A 327 3.68 -10.75 -11.03
CA ILE A 327 4.63 -11.74 -11.51
C ILE A 327 3.79 -12.89 -12.11
N PRO A 328 3.50 -12.86 -13.43
CA PRO A 328 2.61 -13.83 -14.04
C PRO A 328 3.35 -15.15 -14.30
N PRO A 329 2.87 -16.29 -13.77
CA PRO A 329 3.40 -17.60 -14.13
C PRO A 329 3.21 -17.91 -15.62
N ASP A 330 4.15 -18.64 -16.21
CA ASP A 330 4.09 -19.09 -17.60
C ASP A 330 3.12 -20.25 -17.79
N ARG A 331 2.96 -20.74 -19.02
CA ARG A 331 2.04 -21.84 -19.34
C ARG A 331 2.37 -23.19 -18.67
N ARG A 332 3.61 -23.36 -18.17
CA ARG A 332 3.97 -24.51 -17.36
C ARG A 332 3.33 -24.44 -15.97
N GLY A 333 3.06 -23.22 -15.49
CA GLY A 333 2.63 -22.93 -14.13
C GLY A 333 3.82 -22.62 -13.18
N LEU A 334 4.91 -22.07 -13.73
CA LEU A 334 6.11 -21.65 -13.01
C LEU A 334 6.35 -20.15 -13.19
N PHE A 335 6.93 -19.48 -12.22
CA PHE A 335 7.56 -18.19 -12.51
C PHE A 335 8.69 -18.42 -13.51
N HIS A 336 8.66 -17.66 -14.60
CA HIS A 336 9.62 -17.81 -15.68
C HIS A 336 11.03 -17.45 -15.24
N GLU A 337 12.05 -18.13 -15.76
CA GLU A 337 13.45 -18.00 -15.33
C GLU A 337 13.98 -16.56 -15.43
N ASN A 338 13.52 -15.78 -16.41
CA ASN A 338 13.91 -14.38 -16.59
C ASN A 338 13.33 -13.49 -15.46
N ASP A 339 12.08 -13.75 -15.04
CA ASP A 339 11.44 -13.02 -13.95
C ASP A 339 12.15 -13.32 -12.63
N VAL A 340 12.42 -14.60 -12.36
CA VAL A 340 13.16 -15.06 -11.18
C VAL A 340 14.57 -14.45 -11.15
N ALA A 341 15.28 -14.40 -12.28
CA ALA A 341 16.60 -13.79 -12.36
C ALA A 341 16.56 -12.29 -12.06
N SER A 342 15.55 -11.58 -12.56
CA SER A 342 15.36 -10.14 -12.30
C SER A 342 15.03 -9.88 -10.82
N LEU A 343 14.12 -10.65 -10.22
CA LEU A 343 13.78 -10.53 -8.80
C LEU A 343 14.98 -10.77 -7.89
N ARG A 344 15.76 -11.83 -8.15
CA ARG A 344 17.00 -12.11 -7.41
C ARG A 344 18.06 -11.01 -7.58
N GLY A 345 18.16 -10.46 -8.78
CA GLY A 345 19.01 -9.29 -9.05
C GLY A 345 18.59 -8.06 -8.26
N PHE A 346 17.29 -7.78 -8.23
CA PHE A 346 16.68 -6.70 -7.46
C PHE A 346 16.95 -6.87 -5.94
N ARG A 347 16.75 -8.07 -5.39
CA ARG A 347 17.04 -8.35 -3.98
C ARG A 347 18.52 -8.05 -3.64
N LYS A 348 19.46 -8.43 -4.50
CA LYS A 348 20.89 -8.11 -4.32
C LYS A 348 21.16 -6.61 -4.32
N ILE A 349 20.44 -5.82 -5.12
CA ILE A 349 20.58 -4.36 -5.11
C ILE A 349 20.07 -3.80 -3.77
N LEU A 350 18.88 -4.23 -3.30
CA LEU A 350 18.36 -3.82 -1.98
C LEU A 350 19.36 -4.16 -0.87
N ASP A 351 19.84 -5.40 -0.82
CA ASP A 351 20.80 -5.86 0.18
C ASP A 351 22.12 -5.07 0.15
N SER A 352 22.56 -4.64 -1.03
CA SER A 352 23.80 -3.87 -1.18
C SER A 352 23.62 -2.41 -0.80
N VAL A 353 22.51 -1.80 -1.24
CA VAL A 353 22.25 -0.36 -1.02
C VAL A 353 21.95 -0.08 0.45
N PHE A 354 21.17 -0.95 1.08
CA PHE A 354 20.72 -0.79 2.48
C PHE A 354 21.52 -1.63 3.48
N ALA A 355 22.76 -2.04 3.12
CA ALA A 355 23.61 -2.92 3.94
C ALA A 355 24.10 -2.28 5.24
N GLU A 356 24.39 -0.99 5.23
CA GLU A 356 24.99 -0.27 6.35
C GLU A 356 24.30 1.05 6.59
N ASN A 357 23.60 1.16 7.72
CA ASN A 357 22.95 2.41 8.14
C ASN A 357 24.00 3.33 8.81
N LEU A 358 24.47 4.33 8.09
CA LEU A 358 25.45 5.30 8.60
C LEU A 358 24.89 6.17 9.74
N ALA A 359 23.57 6.29 9.85
CA ALA A 359 22.93 7.07 10.90
C ALA A 359 23.17 6.47 12.30
N GLU A 360 23.37 5.16 12.42
CA GLU A 360 23.72 4.49 13.69
C GLU A 360 25.04 5.00 14.31
N LYS A 361 25.92 5.57 13.47
CA LYS A 361 27.22 6.13 13.88
C LYS A 361 27.19 7.64 14.09
N ALA A 362 26.03 8.27 13.86
CA ALA A 362 25.85 9.70 13.99
C ALA A 362 25.45 10.10 15.42
N THR A 363 25.76 11.33 15.77
CA THR A 363 25.14 12.01 16.92
C THR A 363 24.00 12.88 16.38
N ALA A 364 22.79 12.71 16.94
CA ALA A 364 21.64 13.50 16.59
C ALA A 364 21.39 14.66 17.58
N THR A 365 21.07 15.83 17.06
CA THR A 365 20.55 16.97 17.81
C THR A 365 19.29 17.50 17.14
N ALA A 366 18.36 18.06 17.91
CA ALA A 366 17.14 18.63 17.34
C ALA A 366 16.68 19.88 18.08
N THR A 367 15.98 20.75 17.35
CA THR A 367 15.41 21.98 17.93
C THR A 367 14.11 22.38 17.22
N PRO A 368 13.02 22.66 17.98
CA PRO A 368 12.88 22.43 19.42
C PRO A 368 12.62 20.96 19.78
N VAL A 369 12.69 20.63 21.06
CA VAL A 369 12.29 19.33 21.62
C VAL A 369 11.08 19.53 22.52
N ARG A 370 10.07 18.64 22.40
CA ARG A 370 8.82 18.70 23.16
C ARG A 370 9.07 18.66 24.68
N GLY A 371 8.67 19.76 25.36
CA GLY A 371 8.80 19.91 26.81
C GLY A 371 10.24 19.77 27.33
N ASP A 372 11.25 19.87 26.47
CA ASP A 372 12.66 19.57 26.76
C ASP A 372 12.85 18.17 27.37
N LYS A 373 11.97 17.20 27.04
CA LYS A 373 11.96 15.85 27.61
C LYS A 373 12.79 14.86 26.79
N PRO A 374 13.62 14.03 27.45
CA PRO A 374 14.44 13.02 26.77
C PRO A 374 13.63 12.00 25.94
N ILE A 375 12.36 11.72 26.30
CA ILE A 375 11.51 10.80 25.55
C ILE A 375 11.13 11.30 24.15
N TYR A 376 11.34 12.60 23.85
CA TYR A 376 11.10 13.23 22.55
C TYR A 376 12.38 13.82 21.95
N ALA A 377 13.55 13.47 22.48
CA ALA A 377 14.83 14.00 22.03
C ALA A 377 15.25 13.43 20.66
N ALA A 378 16.28 14.02 20.08
CA ALA A 378 16.75 13.69 18.73
C ALA A 378 17.26 12.25 18.58
N ASP A 379 17.80 11.64 19.64
CA ASP A 379 18.26 10.26 19.63
C ASP A 379 17.15 9.24 19.36
N LYS A 380 15.89 9.62 19.54
CA LYS A 380 14.72 8.80 19.27
C LYS A 380 14.52 8.47 17.78
N VAL A 381 15.12 9.23 16.90
CA VAL A 381 15.06 8.94 15.46
C VAL A 381 16.13 7.95 15.00
N LEU A 382 17.03 7.52 15.88
CA LEU A 382 18.16 6.63 15.59
C LEU A 382 18.16 5.33 16.42
N ASP A 383 17.20 5.16 17.34
CA ASP A 383 17.21 4.05 18.29
C ASP A 383 16.60 2.74 17.73
N GLY A 384 16.05 2.78 16.52
CA GLY A 384 15.45 1.62 15.83
C GLY A 384 14.13 1.15 16.45
N ASP A 385 13.56 1.90 17.39
CA ASP A 385 12.28 1.58 18.02
C ASP A 385 11.15 2.36 17.34
N ALA A 386 10.29 1.66 16.60
CA ALA A 386 9.15 2.23 15.88
C ALA A 386 8.12 2.93 16.80
N GLU A 387 8.18 2.74 18.12
CA GLU A 387 7.28 3.36 19.10
C GLU A 387 7.83 4.68 19.66
N THR A 388 9.07 5.02 19.36
CA THR A 388 9.69 6.28 19.80
C THR A 388 9.77 7.30 18.67
N TYR A 389 9.86 8.58 19.01
CA TYR A 389 9.94 9.65 18.01
C TYR A 389 10.46 10.96 18.61
N TRP A 390 11.14 11.76 17.81
CA TRP A 390 11.32 13.17 18.09
C TRP A 390 10.03 13.94 17.84
N ALA A 391 9.74 14.93 18.70
CA ALA A 391 8.57 15.79 18.58
C ALA A 391 8.85 17.23 18.98
N THR A 392 8.11 18.19 18.39
CA THR A 392 8.02 19.57 18.86
C THR A 392 6.83 19.78 19.82
N ASN A 393 6.73 20.95 20.46
CA ASN A 393 5.57 21.32 21.26
C ASN A 393 4.32 21.53 20.40
N ASP A 394 3.13 21.38 21.00
CA ASP A 394 1.87 21.65 20.33
C ASP A 394 1.85 23.07 19.74
N GLY A 395 1.33 23.20 18.52
CA GLY A 395 1.32 24.46 17.78
C GLY A 395 2.66 24.88 17.15
N VAL A 396 3.75 24.15 17.41
CA VAL A 396 5.05 24.36 16.75
C VAL A 396 5.14 23.42 15.56
N THR A 397 4.96 23.93 14.35
CA THR A 397 4.85 23.18 13.08
C THR A 397 6.15 23.15 12.27
N THR A 398 7.23 23.65 12.84
CA THR A 398 8.58 23.65 12.23
C THR A 398 9.61 23.17 13.22
N GLY A 399 10.74 22.70 12.73
CA GLY A 399 11.86 22.25 13.55
C GLY A 399 12.94 21.60 12.71
N SER A 400 14.07 21.28 13.33
CA SER A 400 15.17 20.64 12.62
C SER A 400 15.81 19.53 13.42
N ILE A 401 16.33 18.54 12.70
CA ILE A 401 17.17 17.45 13.20
C ILE A 401 18.49 17.53 12.47
N GLU A 402 19.59 17.50 13.20
CA GLU A 402 20.93 17.49 12.66
C GLU A 402 21.62 16.18 13.05
N LEU A 403 22.16 15.46 12.06
CA LEU A 403 23.05 14.32 12.25
C LEU A 403 24.49 14.78 12.04
N SER A 404 25.41 14.35 12.89
CA SER A 404 26.83 14.67 12.78
C SER A 404 27.71 13.43 13.00
N TRP A 405 28.76 13.33 12.20
CA TRP A 405 29.76 12.25 12.24
C TRP A 405 31.13 12.83 12.58
N ASP A 406 32.00 12.03 13.23
CA ASP A 406 33.37 12.39 13.56
C ASP A 406 34.25 12.66 12.33
N ALA A 407 33.89 12.07 11.19
CA ALA A 407 34.56 12.24 9.91
C ALA A 407 33.52 12.29 8.77
N PRO A 408 33.85 12.93 7.63
CA PRO A 408 32.96 12.94 6.47
C PRO A 408 32.53 11.54 6.05
N GLN A 409 31.27 11.39 5.67
CA GLN A 409 30.65 10.18 5.11
C GLN A 409 30.18 10.46 3.69
N THR A 410 30.15 9.44 2.83
CA THR A 410 29.57 9.51 1.49
C THR A 410 28.12 9.03 1.57
N LEU A 411 27.15 9.92 1.40
CA LEU A 411 25.74 9.65 1.54
C LEU A 411 25.10 9.43 0.17
N ASN A 412 24.50 8.25 -0.06
CA ASN A 412 23.80 7.92 -1.32
C ASN A 412 22.28 8.04 -1.17
N TYR A 413 21.73 7.61 -0.02
CA TYR A 413 20.31 7.64 0.25
C TYR A 413 20.03 8.09 1.68
N ILE A 414 18.85 8.68 1.88
CA ILE A 414 18.26 8.91 3.19
C ILE A 414 16.84 8.36 3.20
N SER A 415 16.48 7.65 4.28
CA SER A 415 15.12 7.19 4.58
C SER A 415 14.60 7.94 5.79
N LEU A 416 13.39 8.50 5.69
CA LEU A 416 12.70 9.25 6.74
C LEU A 416 11.34 8.62 7.01
N GLN A 417 10.92 8.55 8.28
CA GLN A 417 9.59 8.07 8.67
C GLN A 417 8.94 9.02 9.69
N GLU A 418 7.67 9.36 9.44
CA GLU A 418 6.82 9.98 10.47
C GLU A 418 6.21 8.90 11.36
N TYR A 419 5.98 9.24 12.63
CA TYR A 419 5.16 8.42 13.53
C TYR A 419 3.68 8.54 13.16
N ILE A 420 3.28 7.84 12.09
CA ILE A 420 1.95 7.96 11.46
C ILE A 420 0.80 7.42 12.32
N LYS A 421 1.05 6.66 13.38
CA LYS A 421 0.02 6.22 14.34
C LYS A 421 -0.78 7.37 14.91
N LEU A 422 -0.19 8.58 14.97
CA LEU A 422 -0.84 9.81 15.40
C LEU A 422 -1.19 10.75 14.22
N GLY A 423 -1.21 10.24 12.99
CA GLY A 423 -1.56 10.95 11.77
C GLY A 423 -0.36 11.53 11.03
N GLN A 424 -0.48 11.70 9.72
CA GLN A 424 0.52 12.30 8.84
C GLN A 424 0.52 13.83 8.97
N ARG A 425 1.67 14.45 9.15
CA ARG A 425 1.77 15.87 9.53
C ARG A 425 2.70 16.69 8.65
N VAL A 426 3.84 16.15 8.23
CA VAL A 426 4.84 16.89 7.46
C VAL A 426 4.32 17.19 6.05
N ALA A 427 4.33 18.48 5.70
CA ALA A 427 3.90 18.98 4.41
C ALA A 427 5.05 19.47 3.53
N ALA A 428 6.16 19.95 4.16
CA ALA A 428 7.37 20.35 3.46
C ALA A 428 8.60 20.24 4.37
N PHE A 429 9.72 19.85 3.79
CA PHE A 429 11.02 19.84 4.49
C PHE A 429 12.17 20.07 3.51
N THR A 430 13.32 20.49 4.06
CA THR A 430 14.56 20.75 3.33
C THR A 430 15.67 19.86 3.86
N LEU A 431 16.48 19.28 2.98
CA LEU A 431 17.72 18.60 3.31
C LEU A 431 18.89 19.54 3.01
N SER A 432 19.81 19.69 3.99
CA SER A 432 21.04 20.45 3.84
C SER A 432 22.24 19.67 4.34
N VAL A 433 23.38 19.84 3.70
CA VAL A 433 24.66 19.24 4.12
C VAL A 433 25.65 20.34 4.53
N TRP A 434 26.63 19.96 5.37
CA TRP A 434 27.68 20.86 5.81
C TRP A 434 28.86 20.80 4.83
N GLU A 435 29.16 21.90 4.16
CA GLU A 435 30.22 22.02 3.19
C GLU A 435 30.81 23.44 3.24
N ASP A 436 32.14 23.58 3.20
CA ASP A 436 32.85 24.87 3.24
C ASP A 436 32.43 25.74 4.45
N ASP A 437 32.32 25.15 5.64
CA ASP A 437 31.91 25.81 6.88
C ASP A 437 30.51 26.46 6.84
N ALA A 438 29.62 25.99 5.97
CA ALA A 438 28.26 26.46 5.82
C ALA A 438 27.25 25.33 5.51
N TRP A 439 26.00 25.56 5.86
CA TRP A 439 24.90 24.69 5.39
C TRP A 439 24.61 25.00 3.92
N LYS A 440 24.62 23.95 3.09
CA LYS A 440 24.18 23.99 1.70
C LYS A 440 22.92 23.16 1.55
N GLU A 441 21.87 23.78 1.05
CA GLU A 441 20.63 23.08 0.69
C GLU A 441 20.90 22.16 -0.50
N VAL A 442 20.47 20.88 -0.39
CA VAL A 442 20.61 19.88 -1.44
C VAL A 442 19.26 19.47 -2.03
N GLN A 443 18.19 19.49 -1.23
CA GLN A 443 16.85 19.14 -1.71
C GLN A 443 15.76 19.87 -0.91
N ASN A 444 14.68 20.26 -1.62
CA ASN A 444 13.40 20.66 -1.07
C ASN A 444 12.37 19.61 -1.39
N GLN A 445 11.65 19.13 -0.38
CA GLN A 445 10.72 18.02 -0.50
C GLN A 445 9.37 18.37 0.15
N THR A 446 8.35 17.57 -0.14
CA THR A 446 7.00 17.76 0.38
C THR A 446 6.72 16.83 1.58
N THR A 447 5.92 15.77 1.39
CA THR A 447 5.49 14.88 2.45
C THR A 447 6.55 13.82 2.80
N ILE A 448 6.56 13.39 4.07
CA ILE A 448 7.30 12.20 4.51
C ILE A 448 6.34 11.00 4.55
N GLY A 449 5.33 11.00 5.43
CA GLY A 449 4.41 9.89 5.61
C GLY A 449 5.04 8.68 6.27
N HIS A 450 4.55 7.47 5.92
CA HIS A 450 5.08 6.22 6.48
C HIS A 450 6.58 6.05 6.19
N LYS A 451 7.01 6.26 4.94
CA LYS A 451 8.42 6.18 4.53
C LYS A 451 8.72 7.13 3.37
N ARG A 452 9.84 7.83 3.44
CA ARG A 452 10.35 8.67 2.35
C ARG A 452 11.82 8.37 2.11
N ILE A 453 12.14 7.76 0.95
CA ILE A 453 13.52 7.48 0.55
C ILE A 453 13.93 8.49 -0.53
N LEU A 454 15.07 9.15 -0.33
CA LEU A 454 15.60 10.16 -1.26
C LEU A 454 17.04 9.85 -1.63
N LYS A 455 17.38 10.04 -2.92
CA LYS A 455 18.75 9.89 -3.42
C LYS A 455 19.56 11.14 -3.06
N LEU A 456 20.74 10.96 -2.50
CA LEU A 456 21.73 12.02 -2.22
C LEU A 456 22.91 12.01 -3.20
N ASN A 457 23.00 10.96 -4.04
CA ASN A 457 23.95 10.84 -5.15
C ASN A 457 25.43 10.94 -4.74
N GLY A 458 25.80 10.38 -3.61
CA GLY A 458 27.20 10.30 -3.16
C GLY A 458 27.74 11.62 -2.62
N VAL A 459 26.91 12.43 -1.96
CA VAL A 459 27.36 13.67 -1.33
C VAL A 459 28.28 13.35 -0.15
N GLU A 460 29.47 13.97 -0.10
CA GLU A 460 30.41 13.83 1.01
C GLU A 460 30.23 14.94 2.04
N THR A 461 29.92 14.57 3.30
CA THR A 461 29.68 15.55 4.37
C THR A 461 29.93 14.94 5.76
N SER A 462 30.24 15.77 6.74
CA SER A 462 30.28 15.41 8.15
C SER A 462 28.98 15.74 8.91
N LYS A 463 28.01 16.46 8.29
CA LYS A 463 26.74 16.77 8.93
C LYS A 463 25.60 16.84 7.89
N LEU A 464 24.45 16.32 8.29
CA LEU A 464 23.21 16.37 7.52
C LEU A 464 22.14 17.03 8.38
N LYS A 465 21.37 17.95 7.81
CA LYS A 465 20.23 18.61 8.48
C LYS A 465 18.94 18.32 7.72
N ILE A 466 17.93 17.90 8.46
CA ILE A 466 16.55 17.75 8.04
C ILE A 466 15.78 18.89 8.71
N GLU A 467 15.27 19.84 7.93
CA GLU A 467 14.51 21.00 8.43
C GLU A 467 13.06 20.88 7.98
N ILE A 468 12.15 20.64 8.94
CA ILE A 468 10.70 20.65 8.68
C ILE A 468 10.26 22.10 8.55
N THR A 469 9.89 22.51 7.33
CA THR A 469 9.52 23.89 7.00
C THR A 469 8.02 24.13 7.06
N GLU A 470 7.21 23.06 6.90
CA GLU A 470 5.74 23.11 7.05
C GLU A 470 5.23 21.77 7.59
N ALA A 471 4.40 21.82 8.63
CA ALA A 471 3.62 20.68 9.10
C ALA A 471 2.21 21.11 9.52
N LEU A 472 1.27 20.17 9.54
CA LEU A 472 -0.13 20.41 9.88
C LEU A 472 -0.38 20.45 11.39
N ALA A 473 0.51 19.82 12.14
CA ALA A 473 0.58 19.82 13.61
C ALA A 473 2.05 19.71 14.02
N CYS A 474 2.36 19.55 15.30
CA CYS A 474 3.73 19.27 15.75
C CYS A 474 4.29 18.06 15.00
N PRO A 475 5.42 18.16 14.26
CA PRO A 475 6.00 17.04 13.55
C PRO A 475 6.46 15.95 14.52
N LEU A 476 6.31 14.69 14.07
CA LEU A 476 6.72 13.49 14.80
C LEU A 476 7.56 12.65 13.85
N ILE A 477 8.86 12.58 14.06
CA ILE A 477 9.78 11.77 13.24
C ILE A 477 10.22 10.57 14.05
N SER A 478 9.89 9.37 13.58
CA SER A 478 10.19 8.10 14.27
C SER A 478 11.50 7.48 13.84
N ASN A 479 11.92 7.66 12.57
CA ASN A 479 13.12 7.01 12.09
C ASN A 479 13.86 7.83 11.03
N ILE A 480 15.18 7.78 11.07
CA ILE A 480 16.08 8.32 10.06
C ILE A 480 17.19 7.30 9.82
N GLU A 481 17.33 6.89 8.57
CA GLU A 481 18.40 6.01 8.11
C GLU A 481 19.18 6.71 6.99
N VAL A 482 20.47 6.45 6.90
CA VAL A 482 21.36 7.05 5.90
C VAL A 482 22.28 5.96 5.33
N TYR A 483 22.39 5.91 4.00
CA TYR A 483 23.12 4.87 3.29
C TYR A 483 24.10 5.42 2.26
#